data_850cbc8f13e357f569791e4983edda3f
#
_entry.id   850cbc8f13e357f569791e4983edda3f
#
_cell.length_a   1.000
_cell.length_b   1.000
_cell.length_c   1.000
_cell.angle_alpha   90.00
_cell.angle_beta   90.00
_cell.angle_gamma   90.00
#
_symmetry.space_group_name_H-M   'P 1'
#
loop_
_entity.id
_entity.type
_entity.pdbx_description
1 polymer ?
#
loop_
_entity_poly.entity_id
_entity_poly.type
_entity_poly.pdbx_seq_one_letter_code
_entity_poly.pdbx_strand_id
1 'polypeptide(L)'
;MKQSNNTKSKKKADQYNDPKHNYLQYWKGRDYEHAAEEIAIRRLLNGRRFKSAADIGGGYGRLCVLLKEYADKVTLAEPSQQQLDIAKDFLKNHPGIDQKLMQADDLKFKEGELDLITMIRVMHHLPDPSAEFEQIAKVLSDDGMFILEIANYAHARNRLKYAMKFEKMPVEPIDIRSKKNQRDEEISFVNHNPKTVQRQLAHAGLKVDKVLSVSNLRSPGLKKVMPKSVMLSIEKIMQPTFARTYFGPSVFFLVKKAK
;
A
#
# COMPACT_ATOMS: atom_id res chain seq x y z
N MET A 1 0.64 51.17 -5.37
CA MET A 1 1.53 50.16 -4.76
C MET A 1 0.69 49.08 -4.15
N LYS A 2 0.55 47.90 -4.82
CA LYS A 2 -0.14 46.73 -4.29
C LYS A 2 0.94 45.80 -3.75
N GLN A 3 0.95 45.59 -2.43
CA GLN A 3 1.79 44.59 -1.78
C GLN A 3 1.28 43.19 -2.18
N SER A 4 2.13 42.42 -2.85
CA SER A 4 1.89 41.02 -3.13
C SER A 4 2.11 40.24 -1.83
N ASN A 5 1.03 39.72 -1.24
CA ASN A 5 1.11 38.78 -0.16
C ASN A 5 1.68 37.45 -0.69
N ASN A 6 2.96 37.25 -0.47
CA ASN A 6 3.65 35.97 -0.74
C ASN A 6 3.37 35.01 0.43
N THR A 7 2.23 34.31 0.38
CA THR A 7 1.92 33.23 1.29
C THR A 7 2.85 32.06 0.99
N LYS A 8 4.00 32.01 1.68
CA LYS A 8 4.83 30.80 1.73
C LYS A 8 3.97 29.67 2.26
N SER A 9 3.56 28.75 1.39
CA SER A 9 2.95 27.49 1.78
C SER A 9 3.92 26.79 2.75
N LYS A 10 3.53 26.61 3.98
CA LYS A 10 4.29 25.81 4.94
C LYS A 10 4.38 24.40 4.36
N LYS A 11 5.61 23.93 4.06
CA LYS A 11 5.83 22.52 3.70
C LYS A 11 5.26 21.65 4.82
N LYS A 12 4.34 20.75 4.49
CA LYS A 12 3.86 19.74 5.42
C LYS A 12 5.06 18.99 5.99
N ALA A 13 5.05 18.69 7.29
CA ALA A 13 6.09 17.89 7.92
C ALA A 13 6.08 16.50 7.31
N ASP A 14 7.15 16.14 6.61
CA ASP A 14 7.30 14.87 5.89
C ASP A 14 8.26 13.97 6.65
N GLN A 15 7.71 13.02 7.40
CA GLN A 15 8.48 12.05 8.19
C GLN A 15 9.40 11.16 7.33
N TYR A 16 9.10 10.96 6.05
CA TYR A 16 9.90 10.11 5.16
C TYR A 16 11.15 10.83 4.63
N ASN A 17 11.18 12.15 4.71
CA ASN A 17 12.34 13.00 4.43
C ASN A 17 12.89 13.68 5.70
N ASP A 18 12.52 13.24 6.89
CA ASP A 18 13.10 13.68 8.17
C ASP A 18 14.30 12.78 8.53
N PRO A 19 15.53 13.31 8.62
CA PRO A 19 16.72 12.54 8.99
C PRO A 19 16.63 11.83 10.36
N LYS A 20 15.76 12.32 11.25
CA LYS A 20 15.50 11.73 12.57
C LYS A 20 14.60 10.50 12.50
N HIS A 21 13.89 10.30 11.39
CA HIS A 21 12.98 9.18 11.20
C HIS A 21 13.67 8.06 10.43
N ASN A 22 13.90 6.92 11.09
CA ASN A 22 14.47 5.74 10.45
C ASN A 22 13.39 4.71 10.12
N TYR A 23 12.96 4.67 8.87
CA TYR A 23 11.91 3.76 8.40
C TYR A 23 12.29 2.28 8.50
N LEU A 24 13.58 1.90 8.42
CA LEU A 24 14.02 0.53 8.67
C LEU A 24 13.69 0.07 10.09
N GLN A 25 13.77 0.98 11.08
CA GLN A 25 13.41 0.65 12.46
C GLN A 25 11.92 0.39 12.64
N TYR A 26 11.08 1.01 11.81
CA TYR A 26 9.64 0.78 11.81
C TYR A 26 9.28 -0.69 11.55
N TRP A 27 10.10 -1.40 10.76
CA TRP A 27 9.89 -2.81 10.43
C TRP A 27 10.44 -3.78 11.47
N LYS A 28 11.22 -3.33 12.46
CA LYS A 28 11.64 -4.20 13.57
C LYS A 28 10.41 -4.70 14.34
N GLY A 29 10.29 -6.02 14.50
CA GLY A 29 9.15 -6.67 15.17
C GLY A 29 7.87 -6.75 14.32
N ARG A 30 7.94 -6.48 13.02
CA ARG A 30 6.83 -6.62 12.05
C ARG A 30 7.04 -7.78 11.08
N ASP A 31 7.86 -8.77 11.46
CA ASP A 31 8.19 -9.94 10.62
C ASP A 31 6.96 -10.76 10.24
N TYR A 32 5.93 -10.79 11.12
CA TYR A 32 4.66 -11.45 10.81
C TYR A 32 3.90 -10.69 9.72
N GLU A 33 3.79 -9.36 9.85
CA GLU A 33 3.09 -8.53 8.86
C GLU A 33 3.76 -8.61 7.50
N HIS A 34 5.09 -8.51 7.46
CA HIS A 34 5.86 -8.64 6.22
C HIS A 34 5.63 -10.00 5.55
N ALA A 35 5.77 -11.09 6.30
CA ALA A 35 5.55 -12.43 5.75
C ALA A 35 4.09 -12.67 5.32
N ALA A 36 3.11 -12.10 6.04
CA ALA A 36 1.70 -12.18 5.64
C ALA A 36 1.42 -11.44 4.33
N GLU A 37 2.08 -10.28 4.12
CA GLU A 37 2.02 -9.52 2.85
C GLU A 37 2.65 -10.31 1.70
N GLU A 38 3.84 -10.91 1.90
CA GLU A 38 4.48 -11.74 0.88
C GLU A 38 3.61 -12.95 0.49
N ILE A 39 3.00 -13.63 1.47
CA ILE A 39 2.07 -14.73 1.22
C ILE A 39 0.90 -14.25 0.34
N ALA A 40 0.34 -13.07 0.61
CA ALA A 40 -0.75 -12.51 -0.16
C ALA A 40 -0.32 -12.19 -1.60
N ILE A 41 0.83 -11.53 -1.77
CA ILE A 41 1.38 -11.18 -3.09
C ILE A 41 1.65 -12.45 -3.89
N ARG A 42 2.37 -13.43 -3.35
CA ARG A 42 2.67 -14.72 -4.02
C ARG A 42 1.39 -15.43 -4.45
N ARG A 43 0.34 -15.41 -3.61
CA ARG A 43 -0.97 -16.01 -3.92
C ARG A 43 -1.67 -15.29 -5.07
N LEU A 44 -1.65 -13.96 -5.09
CA LEU A 44 -2.27 -13.16 -6.14
C LEU A 44 -1.55 -13.33 -7.47
N LEU A 45 -0.22 -13.37 -7.45
CA LEU A 45 0.61 -13.59 -8.64
C LEU A 45 0.46 -15.00 -9.21
N ASN A 46 0.20 -16.00 -8.38
CA ASN A 46 -0.09 -17.39 -8.76
C ASN A 46 0.94 -17.97 -9.77
N GLY A 47 2.21 -17.75 -9.52
CA GLY A 47 3.33 -18.27 -10.34
C GLY A 47 3.52 -17.58 -11.71
N ARG A 48 2.77 -16.52 -12.01
CA ARG A 48 2.93 -15.77 -13.27
C ARG A 48 4.28 -15.04 -13.31
N ARG A 49 4.80 -14.91 -14.53
CA ARG A 49 6.02 -14.13 -14.84
C ARG A 49 5.63 -12.88 -15.62
N PHE A 50 6.39 -11.81 -15.43
CA PHE A 50 6.16 -10.49 -15.99
C PHE A 50 7.44 -9.96 -16.61
N LYS A 51 7.36 -9.17 -17.68
CA LYS A 51 8.51 -8.50 -18.27
C LYS A 51 8.94 -7.30 -17.41
N SER A 52 7.96 -6.56 -16.90
CA SER A 52 8.17 -5.32 -16.15
C SER A 52 7.31 -5.27 -14.90
N ALA A 53 7.89 -4.80 -13.79
CA ALA A 53 7.17 -4.53 -12.55
C ALA A 53 7.60 -3.20 -11.95
N ALA A 54 6.69 -2.54 -11.24
CA ALA A 54 7.01 -1.38 -10.43
C ALA A 54 6.37 -1.49 -9.03
N ASP A 55 7.14 -1.12 -7.99
CA ASP A 55 6.67 -0.95 -6.62
C ASP A 55 6.51 0.54 -6.34
N ILE A 56 5.26 1.01 -6.29
CA ILE A 56 4.91 2.43 -6.15
C ILE A 56 4.83 2.79 -4.67
N GLY A 57 5.64 3.78 -4.27
CA GLY A 57 5.79 4.14 -2.85
C GLY A 57 6.47 3.03 -2.05
N GLY A 58 7.39 2.29 -2.67
CA GLY A 58 7.99 1.08 -2.10
C GLY A 58 8.99 1.31 -0.96
N GLY A 59 9.20 2.58 -0.54
CA GLY A 59 10.11 2.94 0.52
C GLY A 59 11.56 2.54 0.20
N TYR A 60 12.20 1.77 1.07
CA TYR A 60 13.55 1.27 0.83
C TYR A 60 13.60 0.01 -0.06
N GLY A 61 12.51 -0.36 -0.74
CA GLY A 61 12.50 -1.43 -1.74
C GLY A 61 12.37 -2.85 -1.20
N ARG A 62 11.85 -3.05 0.02
CA ARG A 62 11.72 -4.39 0.64
C ARG A 62 10.93 -5.39 -0.21
N LEU A 63 9.89 -4.94 -0.93
CA LEU A 63 9.08 -5.79 -1.81
C LEU A 63 9.69 -5.93 -3.20
N CYS A 64 10.55 -5.03 -3.63
CA CYS A 64 11.26 -5.17 -4.91
C CYS A 64 12.07 -6.46 -4.97
N VAL A 65 12.64 -6.93 -3.86
CA VAL A 65 13.34 -8.20 -3.77
C VAL A 65 12.42 -9.37 -4.10
N LEU A 66 11.19 -9.36 -3.55
CA LEU A 66 10.16 -10.35 -3.89
C LEU A 66 9.74 -10.26 -5.36
N LEU A 67 9.54 -9.04 -5.88
CA LEU A 67 9.11 -8.84 -7.26
C LEU A 67 10.13 -9.34 -8.28
N LYS A 68 11.44 -9.31 -7.95
CA LYS A 68 12.49 -9.90 -8.80
C LYS A 68 12.32 -11.40 -9.07
N GLU A 69 11.63 -12.12 -8.18
CA GLU A 69 11.31 -13.53 -8.41
C GLU A 69 10.26 -13.71 -9.53
N TYR A 70 9.50 -12.65 -9.86
CA TYR A 70 8.36 -12.68 -10.76
C TYR A 70 8.52 -11.81 -12.01
N ALA A 71 9.46 -10.86 -12.02
CA ALA A 71 9.63 -9.93 -13.13
C ALA A 71 11.09 -9.82 -13.58
N ASP A 72 11.29 -9.64 -14.88
CA ASP A 72 12.64 -9.48 -15.47
C ASP A 72 13.24 -8.12 -15.10
N LYS A 73 12.42 -7.06 -15.17
CA LYS A 73 12.78 -5.69 -14.75
C LYS A 73 11.88 -5.26 -13.59
N VAL A 74 12.48 -4.71 -12.55
CA VAL A 74 11.78 -4.16 -11.39
C VAL A 74 12.20 -2.71 -11.18
N THR A 75 11.23 -1.81 -11.01
CA THR A 75 11.47 -0.41 -10.67
C THR A 75 10.89 -0.11 -9.30
N LEU A 76 11.71 0.40 -8.40
CA LEU A 76 11.28 1.08 -7.18
C LEU A 76 10.95 2.54 -7.54
N ALA A 77 9.68 2.90 -7.48
CA ALA A 77 9.21 4.28 -7.64
C ALA A 77 8.84 4.86 -6.26
N GLU A 78 9.62 5.80 -5.78
CA GLU A 78 9.53 6.32 -4.41
C GLU A 78 9.64 7.85 -4.40
N PRO A 79 8.72 8.59 -3.73
CA PRO A 79 8.77 10.05 -3.69
C PRO A 79 9.81 10.62 -2.71
N SER A 80 10.34 9.83 -1.78
CA SER A 80 11.33 10.27 -0.80
C SER A 80 12.75 9.97 -1.24
N GLN A 81 13.56 11.01 -1.42
CA GLN A 81 14.99 10.84 -1.70
C GLN A 81 15.72 10.11 -0.55
N GLN A 82 15.34 10.38 0.69
CA GLN A 82 15.90 9.68 1.86
C GLN A 82 15.64 8.18 1.81
N GLN A 83 14.43 7.74 1.41
CA GLN A 83 14.13 6.33 1.26
C GLN A 83 14.91 5.69 0.11
N LEU A 84 15.10 6.40 -1.00
CA LEU A 84 15.95 5.93 -2.10
C LEU A 84 17.42 5.81 -1.70
N ASP A 85 17.92 6.71 -0.85
CA ASP A 85 19.29 6.60 -0.35
C ASP A 85 19.47 5.39 0.57
N ILE A 86 18.48 5.08 1.40
CA ILE A 86 18.45 3.83 2.19
C ILE A 86 18.34 2.61 1.27
N ALA A 87 17.51 2.71 0.20
CA ALA A 87 17.33 1.63 -0.76
C ALA A 87 18.62 1.25 -1.50
N LYS A 88 19.50 2.22 -1.81
CA LYS A 88 20.82 1.94 -2.42
C LYS A 88 21.63 0.94 -1.61
N ASP A 89 21.67 1.13 -0.29
CA ASP A 89 22.40 0.22 0.60
C ASP A 89 21.69 -1.12 0.77
N PHE A 90 20.37 -1.10 0.92
CA PHE A 90 19.56 -2.30 1.11
C PHE A 90 19.58 -3.20 -0.13
N LEU A 91 19.47 -2.60 -1.32
CA LEU A 91 19.36 -3.32 -2.60
C LEU A 91 20.72 -3.61 -3.26
N LYS A 92 21.85 -3.22 -2.67
CA LYS A 92 23.19 -3.39 -3.27
C LYS A 92 23.50 -4.83 -3.68
N ASN A 93 22.96 -5.82 -2.95
CA ASN A 93 23.14 -7.24 -3.23
C ASN A 93 21.99 -7.82 -4.12
N HIS A 94 21.09 -6.97 -4.63
CA HIS A 94 19.95 -7.34 -5.47
C HIS A 94 20.01 -6.57 -6.81
N PRO A 95 20.94 -6.91 -7.72
CA PRO A 95 21.10 -6.17 -8.98
C PRO A 95 19.86 -6.27 -9.86
N GLY A 96 19.67 -5.29 -10.75
CA GLY A 96 18.55 -5.25 -11.71
C GLY A 96 17.24 -4.74 -11.09
N ILE A 97 17.34 -3.93 -10.02
CA ILE A 97 16.24 -3.12 -9.49
C ILE A 97 16.59 -1.65 -9.74
N ASP A 98 15.83 -1.03 -10.64
CA ASP A 98 15.96 0.40 -10.92
C ASP A 98 15.30 1.20 -9.82
N GLN A 99 15.91 2.35 -9.45
CA GLN A 99 15.37 3.25 -8.43
C GLN A 99 15.06 4.60 -9.08
N LYS A 100 13.83 5.08 -8.91
CA LYS A 100 13.37 6.33 -9.52
C LYS A 100 12.61 7.19 -8.52
N LEU A 101 12.99 8.46 -8.44
CA LEU A 101 12.27 9.46 -7.66
C LEU A 101 10.99 9.83 -8.41
N MET A 102 9.83 9.38 -7.94
CA MET A 102 8.51 9.59 -8.57
C MET A 102 7.42 9.72 -7.53
N GLN A 103 6.43 10.57 -7.82
CA GLN A 103 5.14 10.62 -7.12
C GLN A 103 4.18 9.60 -7.76
N ALA A 104 3.23 9.10 -6.98
CA ALA A 104 2.26 8.11 -7.46
C ALA A 104 1.22 8.72 -8.42
N ASP A 105 0.96 10.02 -8.33
CA ASP A 105 0.12 10.81 -9.23
C ASP A 105 0.85 11.37 -10.46
N ASP A 106 2.17 11.13 -10.57
CA ASP A 106 3.00 11.59 -11.70
C ASP A 106 4.05 10.52 -12.09
N LEU A 107 3.56 9.37 -12.52
CA LEU A 107 4.39 8.23 -12.94
C LEU A 107 5.04 8.47 -14.31
N LYS A 108 6.36 8.37 -14.37
CA LYS A 108 7.16 8.60 -15.59
C LYS A 108 7.41 7.30 -16.37
N PHE A 109 6.36 6.52 -16.59
CA PHE A 109 6.34 5.35 -17.47
C PHE A 109 5.51 5.65 -18.71
N LYS A 110 5.77 4.92 -19.79
CA LYS A 110 4.93 4.98 -21.00
C LYS A 110 3.57 4.33 -20.74
N GLU A 111 2.59 4.68 -21.55
CA GLU A 111 1.30 4.02 -21.53
C GLU A 111 1.46 2.51 -21.78
N GLY A 112 0.84 1.70 -20.91
CA GLY A 112 0.90 0.24 -21.02
C GLY A 112 2.28 -0.39 -20.79
N GLU A 113 3.24 0.34 -20.20
CA GLU A 113 4.63 -0.17 -20.03
C GLU A 113 4.74 -1.25 -18.94
N LEU A 114 3.87 -1.22 -17.93
CA LEU A 114 4.01 -2.07 -16.75
C LEU A 114 3.05 -3.26 -16.78
N ASP A 115 3.61 -4.47 -16.66
CA ASP A 115 2.82 -5.71 -16.57
C ASP A 115 2.40 -6.02 -15.14
N LEU A 116 3.17 -5.54 -14.15
CA LEU A 116 2.87 -5.70 -12.72
C LEU A 116 3.13 -4.39 -11.98
N ILE A 117 2.16 -3.96 -11.20
CA ILE A 117 2.30 -2.84 -10.27
C ILE A 117 1.94 -3.33 -8.87
N THR A 118 2.72 -2.92 -7.86
CA THR A 118 2.37 -3.03 -6.45
C THR A 118 2.29 -1.64 -5.83
N MET A 119 1.31 -1.43 -4.95
CA MET A 119 1.16 -0.24 -4.11
C MET A 119 0.74 -0.72 -2.71
N ILE A 120 1.74 -0.93 -1.85
CA ILE A 120 1.55 -1.56 -0.55
C ILE A 120 1.97 -0.59 0.55
N ARG A 121 1.06 -0.30 1.48
CA ARG A 121 1.23 0.68 2.56
C ARG A 121 1.43 2.12 2.07
N VAL A 122 0.76 2.46 0.98
CA VAL A 122 0.75 3.81 0.39
C VAL A 122 -0.61 4.49 0.60
N MET A 123 -1.69 3.74 0.40
CA MET A 123 -3.07 4.24 0.44
C MET A 123 -3.42 5.07 1.69
N HIS A 124 -2.81 4.76 2.82
CA HIS A 124 -3.06 5.51 4.06
C HIS A 124 -2.52 6.95 4.03
N HIS A 125 -1.71 7.31 3.03
CA HIS A 125 -1.26 8.68 2.79
C HIS A 125 -2.12 9.44 1.77
N LEU A 126 -3.05 8.76 1.11
CA LEU A 126 -3.87 9.27 0.02
C LEU A 126 -5.34 9.38 0.45
N PRO A 127 -5.79 10.52 1.00
CA PRO A 127 -7.20 10.71 1.33
C PRO A 127 -8.13 10.57 0.12
N ASP A 128 -7.69 11.03 -1.04
CA ASP A 128 -8.32 10.81 -2.34
C ASP A 128 -7.29 10.26 -3.33
N PRO A 129 -7.34 8.97 -3.67
CA PRO A 129 -6.38 8.32 -4.56
C PRO A 129 -6.77 8.38 -6.05
N SER A 130 -7.69 9.26 -6.45
CA SER A 130 -8.25 9.26 -7.81
C SER A 130 -7.19 9.53 -8.87
N ALA A 131 -6.30 10.50 -8.63
CA ALA A 131 -5.22 10.84 -9.56
C ALA A 131 -4.20 9.69 -9.71
N GLU A 132 -3.86 9.04 -8.59
CA GLU A 132 -2.96 7.88 -8.59
C GLU A 132 -3.56 6.70 -9.36
N PHE A 133 -4.86 6.44 -9.21
CA PHE A 133 -5.52 5.36 -9.94
C PHE A 133 -5.60 5.63 -11.45
N GLU A 134 -5.81 6.88 -11.86
CA GLU A 134 -5.75 7.29 -13.26
C GLU A 134 -4.34 7.07 -13.85
N GLN A 135 -3.29 7.46 -13.12
CA GLN A 135 -1.92 7.20 -13.55
C GLN A 135 -1.63 5.71 -13.65
N ILE A 136 -2.05 4.90 -12.68
CA ILE A 136 -1.88 3.45 -12.70
C ILE A 136 -2.62 2.84 -13.89
N ALA A 137 -3.87 3.23 -14.16
CA ALA A 137 -4.63 2.75 -15.30
C ALA A 137 -3.94 3.05 -16.63
N LYS A 138 -3.31 4.23 -16.75
CA LYS A 138 -2.57 4.64 -17.94
C LYS A 138 -1.32 3.80 -18.17
N VAL A 139 -0.50 3.58 -17.12
CA VAL A 139 0.82 2.91 -17.28
C VAL A 139 0.72 1.39 -17.20
N LEU A 140 -0.37 0.82 -16.69
CA LEU A 140 -0.61 -0.63 -16.64
C LEU A 140 -0.88 -1.16 -18.05
N SER A 141 -0.28 -2.29 -18.43
CA SER A 141 -0.58 -2.97 -19.69
C SER A 141 -1.98 -3.59 -19.68
N ASP A 142 -2.56 -3.90 -20.84
CA ASP A 142 -3.96 -4.35 -20.95
C ASP A 142 -4.23 -5.66 -20.20
N ASP A 143 -3.25 -6.58 -20.21
CA ASP A 143 -3.30 -7.82 -19.42
C ASP A 143 -2.52 -7.74 -18.10
N GLY A 144 -2.12 -6.53 -17.71
CA GLY A 144 -1.34 -6.23 -16.53
C GLY A 144 -2.11 -6.49 -15.22
N MET A 145 -1.36 -6.61 -14.15
CA MET A 145 -1.86 -6.85 -12.81
C MET A 145 -1.43 -5.71 -11.87
N PHE A 146 -2.36 -5.16 -11.13
CA PHE A 146 -2.08 -4.20 -10.06
C PHE A 146 -2.48 -4.80 -8.72
N ILE A 147 -1.54 -4.89 -7.78
CA ILE A 147 -1.78 -5.34 -6.40
C ILE A 147 -1.79 -4.11 -5.51
N LEU A 148 -2.95 -3.85 -4.93
CA LEU A 148 -3.21 -2.71 -4.05
C LEU A 148 -3.47 -3.19 -2.63
N GLU A 149 -2.77 -2.62 -1.64
CA GLU A 149 -3.08 -2.80 -0.22
C GLU A 149 -3.88 -1.59 0.31
N ILE A 150 -4.90 -1.90 1.10
CA ILE A 150 -5.79 -0.93 1.71
C ILE A 150 -5.73 -1.09 3.23
N ALA A 151 -5.36 -0.02 3.93
CA ALA A 151 -5.56 0.07 5.38
C ALA A 151 -7.06 0.13 5.66
N ASN A 152 -7.63 -1.00 6.08
CA ASN A 152 -9.06 -1.24 6.11
C ASN A 152 -9.72 -0.68 7.39
N TYR A 153 -10.52 0.36 7.25
CA TYR A 153 -11.33 0.87 8.36
C TYR A 153 -12.54 -0.02 8.68
N ALA A 154 -13.10 -0.70 7.67
CA ALA A 154 -14.28 -1.57 7.80
C ALA A 154 -13.94 -3.00 8.27
N HIS A 155 -12.81 -3.21 8.97
CA HIS A 155 -12.44 -4.52 9.51
C HIS A 155 -13.43 -4.98 10.60
N ALA A 156 -13.44 -6.29 10.90
CA ALA A 156 -14.42 -6.93 11.77
C ALA A 156 -14.63 -6.24 13.11
N ARG A 157 -13.54 -5.83 13.79
CA ARG A 157 -13.61 -5.15 15.09
C ARG A 157 -14.35 -3.80 15.00
N ASN A 158 -14.08 -3.00 13.98
CA ASN A 158 -14.77 -1.72 13.79
C ASN A 158 -16.24 -1.95 13.45
N ARG A 159 -16.55 -2.90 12.58
CA ARG A 159 -17.95 -3.23 12.26
C ARG A 159 -18.73 -3.64 13.50
N LEU A 160 -18.15 -4.49 14.35
CA LEU A 160 -18.78 -4.86 15.62
C LEU A 160 -19.03 -3.63 16.50
N LYS A 161 -18.03 -2.74 16.63
CA LYS A 161 -18.16 -1.48 17.39
C LYS A 161 -19.30 -0.60 16.88
N TYR A 162 -19.42 -0.41 15.56
CA TYR A 162 -20.48 0.38 14.96
C TYR A 162 -21.85 -0.31 15.10
N ALA A 163 -21.91 -1.64 14.92
CA ALA A 163 -23.14 -2.41 15.14
C ALA A 163 -23.67 -2.29 16.58
N MET A 164 -22.78 -2.40 17.59
CA MET A 164 -23.17 -2.23 18.99
C MET A 164 -23.68 -0.82 19.31
N LYS A 165 -23.29 0.19 18.54
CA LYS A 165 -23.75 1.57 18.68
C LYS A 165 -24.95 1.91 17.80
N PHE A 166 -25.43 0.97 17.00
CA PHE A 166 -26.45 1.19 15.97
C PHE A 166 -26.09 2.29 14.95
N GLU A 167 -24.78 2.50 14.71
CA GLU A 167 -24.25 3.50 13.79
C GLU A 167 -23.89 2.85 12.45
N LYS A 168 -24.01 3.62 11.35
CA LYS A 168 -23.55 3.18 10.04
C LYS A 168 -22.02 3.29 9.93
N MET A 169 -21.41 2.31 9.27
CA MET A 169 -19.97 2.38 8.93
C MET A 169 -19.71 3.56 8.01
N PRO A 170 -18.67 4.38 8.31
CA PRO A 170 -18.25 5.44 7.41
C PRO A 170 -17.85 4.90 6.03
N VAL A 171 -18.21 5.64 4.99
CA VAL A 171 -17.81 5.36 3.61
C VAL A 171 -16.60 6.18 3.20
N GLU A 172 -16.44 7.36 3.79
CA GLU A 172 -15.30 8.25 3.58
C GLU A 172 -14.05 7.77 4.30
N PRO A 173 -12.85 8.16 3.83
CA PRO A 173 -11.59 7.90 4.53
C PRO A 173 -11.60 8.51 5.94
N ILE A 174 -11.11 7.76 6.91
CA ILE A 174 -11.05 8.21 8.30
C ILE A 174 -9.61 8.53 8.67
N ASP A 175 -9.36 9.78 9.00
CA ASP A 175 -8.07 10.22 9.54
C ASP A 175 -7.88 9.65 10.96
N ILE A 176 -6.82 8.83 11.12
CA ILE A 176 -6.50 8.16 12.38
C ILE A 176 -5.36 8.82 13.15
N ARG A 177 -4.86 9.97 12.67
CA ARG A 177 -3.85 10.76 13.38
C ARG A 177 -4.39 11.30 14.70
N SER A 178 -3.49 11.54 15.65
CA SER A 178 -3.82 12.30 16.86
C SER A 178 -4.22 13.74 16.49
N LYS A 179 -5.03 14.39 17.35
CA LYS A 179 -5.39 15.80 17.16
C LYS A 179 -4.17 16.73 17.11
N LYS A 180 -3.08 16.36 17.79
CA LYS A 180 -1.81 17.08 17.73
C LYS A 180 -1.21 16.97 16.33
N ASN A 181 -1.04 15.76 15.80
CA ASN A 181 -0.44 15.51 14.47
C ASN A 181 -1.28 16.09 13.32
N GLN A 182 -2.60 16.17 13.50
CA GLN A 182 -3.47 16.88 12.55
C GLN A 182 -3.21 18.39 12.53
N ARG A 183 -3.00 19.02 13.73
CA ARG A 183 -2.68 20.45 13.85
C ARG A 183 -1.27 20.78 13.35
N ASP A 184 -0.32 19.86 13.56
CA ASP A 184 1.07 20.03 13.12
C ASP A 184 1.22 19.78 11.60
N GLU A 185 0.11 19.59 10.86
CA GLU A 185 0.05 19.37 9.41
C GLU A 185 0.93 18.20 8.94
N GLU A 186 1.13 17.18 9.76
CA GLU A 186 1.84 15.97 9.34
C GLU A 186 1.15 15.31 8.15
N ILE A 187 1.89 14.49 7.40
CA ILE A 187 1.38 13.70 6.28
C ILE A 187 0.09 12.97 6.70
N SER A 188 -0.89 12.98 5.82
CA SER A 188 -2.16 12.28 6.02
C SER A 188 -1.95 10.84 6.44
N PHE A 189 -2.76 10.35 7.37
CA PHE A 189 -2.78 8.94 7.76
C PHE A 189 -4.23 8.50 7.93
N VAL A 190 -4.78 7.94 6.85
CA VAL A 190 -6.20 7.59 6.76
C VAL A 190 -6.39 6.08 6.60
N ASN A 191 -7.50 5.57 7.11
CA ASN A 191 -7.97 4.23 6.79
C ASN A 191 -9.19 4.32 5.88
N HIS A 192 -9.27 3.44 4.90
CA HIS A 192 -10.31 3.46 3.87
C HIS A 192 -11.38 2.40 4.10
N ASN A 193 -12.55 2.64 3.52
CA ASN A 193 -13.55 1.61 3.33
C ASN A 193 -13.26 0.89 1.99
N PRO A 194 -12.98 -0.43 1.97
CA PRO A 194 -12.66 -1.14 0.74
C PRO A 194 -13.71 -1.03 -0.37
N LYS A 195 -15.00 -0.88 -0.02
CA LYS A 195 -16.08 -0.69 -0.99
C LYS A 195 -15.99 0.68 -1.69
N THR A 196 -15.55 1.70 -0.98
CA THR A 196 -15.32 3.03 -1.56
C THR A 196 -14.14 3.00 -2.52
N VAL A 197 -13.03 2.37 -2.10
CA VAL A 197 -11.85 2.20 -2.96
C VAL A 197 -12.20 1.41 -4.23
N GLN A 198 -13.03 0.37 -4.13
CA GLN A 198 -13.52 -0.37 -5.30
C GLN A 198 -14.24 0.53 -6.32
N ARG A 199 -15.08 1.48 -5.83
CA ARG A 199 -15.78 2.44 -6.70
C ARG A 199 -14.80 3.42 -7.35
N GLN A 200 -13.82 3.93 -6.58
CA GLN A 200 -12.79 4.84 -7.10
C GLN A 200 -11.94 4.15 -8.20
N LEU A 201 -11.55 2.88 -7.99
CA LEU A 201 -10.87 2.07 -9.02
C LEU A 201 -11.73 1.94 -10.28
N ALA A 202 -13.04 1.67 -10.13
CA ALA A 202 -13.93 1.54 -11.28
C ALA A 202 -14.07 2.85 -12.07
N HIS A 203 -14.07 4.01 -11.42
CA HIS A 203 -14.06 5.32 -12.07
C HIS A 203 -12.81 5.55 -12.91
N ALA A 204 -11.67 5.01 -12.47
CA ALA A 204 -10.41 5.05 -13.22
C ALA A 204 -10.29 3.95 -14.31
N GLY A 205 -11.36 3.24 -14.63
CA GLY A 205 -11.33 2.15 -15.62
C GLY A 205 -10.63 0.86 -15.13
N LEU A 206 -10.56 0.67 -13.82
CA LEU A 206 -9.93 -0.49 -13.18
C LEU A 206 -10.98 -1.37 -12.50
N LYS A 207 -10.75 -2.70 -12.49
CA LYS A 207 -11.67 -3.69 -11.93
C LYS A 207 -10.95 -4.59 -10.93
N VAL A 208 -11.54 -4.79 -9.76
CA VAL A 208 -11.05 -5.76 -8.78
C VAL A 208 -11.41 -7.18 -9.22
N ASP A 209 -10.38 -8.00 -9.43
CA ASP A 209 -10.49 -9.41 -9.86
C ASP A 209 -10.48 -10.37 -8.66
N LYS A 210 -9.60 -10.11 -7.66
CA LYS A 210 -9.49 -10.91 -6.43
C LYS A 210 -9.30 -10.03 -5.21
N VAL A 211 -9.71 -10.57 -4.07
CA VAL A 211 -9.58 -9.93 -2.76
C VAL A 211 -8.94 -10.90 -1.78
N LEU A 212 -8.07 -10.40 -0.90
CA LEU A 212 -7.58 -11.14 0.26
C LEU A 212 -7.70 -10.29 1.53
N SER A 213 -8.01 -10.94 2.63
CA SER A 213 -7.97 -10.35 3.97
C SER A 213 -6.60 -10.65 4.59
N VAL A 214 -5.82 -9.66 4.93
CA VAL A 214 -4.40 -9.84 5.31
C VAL A 214 -4.13 -9.30 6.71
N SER A 215 -3.11 -9.86 7.35
CA SER A 215 -2.72 -9.54 8.73
C SER A 215 -3.83 -9.81 9.75
N ASN A 216 -4.60 -10.88 9.54
CA ASN A 216 -5.76 -11.23 10.36
C ASN A 216 -5.40 -11.50 11.83
N LEU A 217 -4.19 -12.01 12.09
CA LEU A 217 -3.70 -12.36 13.42
C LEU A 217 -2.72 -11.31 14.01
N ARG A 218 -2.79 -10.05 13.58
CA ARG A 218 -1.88 -8.96 13.99
C ARG A 218 -2.02 -8.52 15.46
N SER A 219 -2.57 -9.34 16.33
CA SER A 219 -2.70 -9.01 17.76
C SER A 219 -1.36 -9.12 18.49
N PRO A 220 -0.93 -8.10 19.27
CA PRO A 220 0.26 -8.21 20.11
C PRO A 220 0.20 -9.36 21.11
N GLY A 221 -0.99 -9.68 21.65
CA GLY A 221 -1.19 -10.81 22.55
C GLY A 221 -0.94 -12.15 21.86
N LEU A 222 -1.45 -12.35 20.66
CA LEU A 222 -1.22 -13.58 19.89
C LEU A 222 0.27 -13.76 19.54
N LYS A 223 0.96 -12.69 19.17
CA LYS A 223 2.40 -12.73 18.85
C LYS A 223 3.26 -13.16 20.04
N LYS A 224 2.80 -12.97 21.28
CA LYS A 224 3.53 -13.38 22.50
C LYS A 224 3.40 -14.86 22.80
N VAL A 225 2.24 -15.47 22.44
CA VAL A 225 1.90 -16.84 22.86
C VAL A 225 1.95 -17.85 21.72
N MET A 226 1.97 -17.40 20.46
CA MET A 226 1.90 -18.28 19.30
C MET A 226 3.15 -18.15 18.43
N PRO A 227 3.82 -19.24 18.05
CA PRO A 227 4.94 -19.22 17.12
C PRO A 227 4.55 -18.59 15.78
N LYS A 228 5.44 -17.78 15.20
CA LYS A 228 5.21 -17.11 13.90
C LYS A 228 4.83 -18.08 12.80
N SER A 229 5.47 -19.26 12.71
CA SER A 229 5.16 -20.29 11.72
C SER A 229 3.71 -20.77 11.79
N VAL A 230 3.19 -21.00 12.99
CA VAL A 230 1.80 -21.39 13.22
C VAL A 230 0.86 -20.26 12.81
N MET A 231 1.15 -19.02 13.21
CA MET A 231 0.38 -17.85 12.81
C MET A 231 0.31 -17.71 11.28
N LEU A 232 1.43 -17.90 10.58
CA LEU A 232 1.48 -17.79 9.12
C LEU A 232 0.75 -18.93 8.43
N SER A 233 0.76 -20.14 8.99
CA SER A 233 -0.02 -21.26 8.47
C SER A 233 -1.53 -21.00 8.57
N ILE A 234 -1.98 -20.46 9.69
CA ILE A 234 -3.38 -20.05 9.87
C ILE A 234 -3.71 -18.85 8.94
N GLU A 235 -2.81 -17.87 8.85
CA GLU A 235 -2.98 -16.70 7.98
C GLU A 235 -3.18 -17.11 6.51
N LYS A 236 -2.44 -18.10 6.02
CA LYS A 236 -2.61 -18.64 4.67
C LYS A 236 -4.04 -19.11 4.39
N ILE A 237 -4.71 -19.70 5.39
CA ILE A 237 -6.09 -20.15 5.28
C ILE A 237 -7.05 -18.98 5.41
N MET A 238 -6.81 -18.07 6.36
CA MET A 238 -7.68 -16.95 6.65
C MET A 238 -7.75 -15.94 5.49
N GLN A 239 -6.64 -15.71 4.77
CA GLN A 239 -6.59 -14.70 3.70
C GLN A 239 -7.72 -14.86 2.66
N PRO A 240 -7.91 -15.99 2.00
CA PRO A 240 -9.01 -16.17 1.05
C PRO A 240 -10.36 -16.38 1.73
N THR A 241 -10.40 -17.06 2.88
CA THR A 241 -11.65 -17.37 3.59
C THR A 241 -12.38 -16.11 4.03
N PHE A 242 -11.66 -15.14 4.54
CA PHE A 242 -12.22 -13.89 5.04
C PHE A 242 -12.20 -12.74 4.02
N ALA A 243 -11.79 -13.00 2.79
CA ALA A 243 -11.68 -12.01 1.72
C ALA A 243 -12.97 -11.23 1.50
N ARG A 244 -14.10 -11.94 1.30
CA ARG A 244 -15.42 -11.34 1.01
C ARG A 244 -15.97 -10.50 2.16
N THR A 245 -15.49 -10.73 3.36
CA THR A 245 -15.95 -10.01 4.55
C THR A 245 -15.03 -8.84 4.91
N TYR A 246 -13.90 -8.65 4.23
CA TYR A 246 -12.90 -7.63 4.61
C TYR A 246 -12.55 -7.69 6.11
N PHE A 247 -12.32 -8.89 6.61
CA PHE A 247 -12.24 -9.15 8.05
C PHE A 247 -11.04 -8.46 8.70
N GLY A 248 -9.88 -8.59 8.08
CA GLY A 248 -8.60 -8.11 8.61
C GLY A 248 -8.40 -6.61 8.49
N PRO A 249 -7.40 -6.08 9.20
CA PRO A 249 -7.05 -4.66 9.20
C PRO A 249 -6.38 -4.22 7.89
N SER A 250 -5.95 -5.15 7.05
CA SER A 250 -5.40 -4.90 5.72
C SER A 250 -6.13 -5.76 4.70
N VAL A 251 -6.46 -5.16 3.55
CA VAL A 251 -7.13 -5.83 2.43
C VAL A 251 -6.27 -5.66 1.19
N PHE A 252 -6.02 -6.76 0.50
CA PHE A 252 -5.28 -6.77 -0.77
C PHE A 252 -6.25 -7.01 -1.91
N PHE A 253 -6.18 -6.14 -2.91
CA PHE A 253 -6.89 -6.29 -4.17
C PHE A 253 -5.92 -6.69 -5.27
N LEU A 254 -6.30 -7.68 -6.07
CA LEU A 254 -5.78 -7.86 -7.41
C LEU A 254 -6.70 -7.09 -8.36
N VAL A 255 -6.14 -6.14 -9.05
CA VAL A 255 -6.83 -5.22 -9.93
C VAL A 255 -6.33 -5.38 -11.36
N LYS A 256 -7.20 -5.21 -12.34
CA LYS A 256 -6.92 -5.23 -13.78
C LYS A 256 -7.64 -4.08 -14.46
N LYS A 257 -7.26 -3.76 -15.69
CA LYS A 257 -8.09 -2.88 -16.54
C LYS A 257 -9.49 -3.48 -16.72
N ALA A 258 -10.50 -2.64 -16.66
CA ALA A 258 -11.85 -3.03 -17.07
C ALA A 258 -11.87 -3.20 -18.60
N LYS A 259 -12.33 -4.36 -19.06
CA LYS A 259 -12.55 -4.62 -20.50
C LYS A 259 -13.90 -4.10 -20.90
#